data_0ee08503d496f978fdfb7c02d3c754eb
#
_entry.id   0ee08503d496f978fdfb7c02d3c754eb
#
_cell.length_a   1.000
_cell.length_b   1.000
_cell.length_c   1.000
_cell.angle_alpha   90.00
_cell.angle_beta   90.00
_cell.angle_gamma   90.00
#
_symmetry.space_group_name_H-M   'P 1'
#
loop_
_entity.id
_entity.type
_entity.pdbx_description
1 polymer ?
#
loop_
_entity_poly.entity_id
_entity_poly.type
_entity_poly.pdbx_seq_one_letter_code
_entity_poly.pdbx_strand_id
1 'polypeptide(L)'
;MIRIVTYEGQPAAQLLDRAAEVKRDVTQAVEAIVENVRLRGDEAVLDYCEAFDGARPDGLLVPEEELDAAFSQVEPEFLDTLRLAARNIERFHRLQKRAGFVDTPAPGVVVGQRVLPLSSAGLYVPGGTARYPSSVLMDAIPAKIAGVETIVMTTPPGP
;
A
#
# COMPACT_ATOMS: atom_id res chain seq x y z
N MET A 1 14.86 -6.73 18.98
CA MET A 1 15.00 -6.62 20.47
C MET A 1 14.85 -5.12 20.80
N ILE A 2 14.02 -4.76 21.77
CA ILE A 2 13.85 -3.37 22.19
C ILE A 2 15.09 -2.94 22.94
N ARG A 3 15.70 -1.80 22.55
CA ARG A 3 16.84 -1.22 23.24
C ARG A 3 16.37 -0.57 24.54
N ILE A 4 16.88 -1.00 25.67
CA ILE A 4 16.64 -0.39 26.97
C ILE A 4 17.84 0.54 27.26
N VAL A 5 17.56 1.82 27.46
CA VAL A 5 18.58 2.85 27.72
C VAL A 5 18.27 3.51 29.06
N THR A 6 19.26 3.60 29.92
CA THR A 6 19.16 4.34 31.19
C THR A 6 19.48 5.81 30.92
N TYR A 7 18.61 6.71 31.38
CA TYR A 7 18.83 8.14 31.26
C TYR A 7 19.80 8.62 32.36
N GLU A 8 20.97 9.09 31.97
CA GLU A 8 22.02 9.60 32.86
C GLU A 8 22.30 11.09 32.59
N GLY A 9 21.31 11.85 32.09
CA GLY A 9 21.44 13.27 31.75
C GLY A 9 21.87 13.57 30.32
N GLN A 10 21.90 12.56 29.43
CA GLN A 10 22.21 12.76 28.00
C GLN A 10 21.14 13.63 27.32
N PRO A 11 21.49 14.40 26.27
CA PRO A 11 20.52 15.13 25.47
C PRO A 11 19.43 14.18 24.90
N ALA A 12 18.16 14.56 25.03
CA ALA A 12 17.03 13.75 24.55
C ALA A 12 17.15 13.39 23.05
N ALA A 13 17.76 14.27 22.25
CA ALA A 13 18.03 14.03 20.84
C ALA A 13 18.88 12.77 20.61
N GLN A 14 19.87 12.50 21.48
CA GLN A 14 20.70 11.29 21.35
C GLN A 14 19.95 10.00 21.71
N LEU A 15 18.97 10.09 22.61
CA LEU A 15 18.14 8.95 23.01
C LEU A 15 17.04 8.65 21.98
N LEU A 16 16.57 9.69 21.30
CA LEU A 16 15.47 9.64 20.34
C LEU A 16 15.94 9.57 18.89
N ASP A 17 17.24 9.61 18.64
CA ASP A 17 17.79 9.51 17.28
C ASP A 17 17.65 8.09 16.74
N ARG A 18 16.47 7.82 16.18
CA ARG A 18 16.18 6.59 15.46
C ARG A 18 16.88 6.53 14.10
N ALA A 19 17.31 7.65 13.56
CA ALA A 19 17.99 7.72 12.28
C ALA A 19 19.41 7.15 12.35
N ALA A 20 20.04 7.17 13.51
CA ALA A 20 21.36 6.60 13.72
C ALA A 20 21.38 5.05 13.60
N GLU A 21 20.27 4.38 13.91
CA GLU A 21 20.15 2.91 13.80
C GLU A 21 19.82 2.42 12.39
N VAL A 22 19.28 3.27 11.52
CA VAL A 22 18.78 2.90 10.17
C VAL A 22 19.74 3.34 9.05
N LYS A 23 20.90 3.89 9.34
CA LYS A 23 21.92 4.19 8.32
C LYS A 23 22.66 2.95 7.81
N ARG A 24 21.94 1.92 7.39
CA ARG A 24 22.36 1.21 6.19
C ARG A 24 21.90 2.09 5.04
N ASP A 25 22.85 2.62 4.31
CA ASP A 25 22.55 3.39 3.11
C ASP A 25 21.96 2.44 2.06
N VAL A 26 20.65 2.22 2.17
CA VAL A 26 19.89 1.42 1.21
C VAL A 26 19.58 2.21 -0.06
N THR A 27 19.89 3.51 -0.08
CA THR A 27 19.58 4.43 -1.17
C THR A 27 20.23 3.96 -2.46
N GLN A 28 21.53 3.68 -2.43
CA GLN A 28 22.24 3.21 -3.62
C GLN A 28 21.70 1.87 -4.15
N ALA A 29 21.35 0.95 -3.25
CA ALA A 29 20.78 -0.34 -3.65
C ALA A 29 19.41 -0.15 -4.31
N VAL A 30 18.55 0.71 -3.75
CA VAL A 30 17.23 1.01 -4.31
C VAL A 30 17.36 1.76 -5.64
N GLU A 31 18.25 2.74 -5.74
CA GLU A 31 18.51 3.46 -6.99
C GLU A 31 18.97 2.52 -8.11
N ALA A 32 19.85 1.58 -7.81
CA ALA A 32 20.30 0.57 -8.77
C ALA A 32 19.15 -0.34 -9.24
N ILE A 33 18.26 -0.76 -8.33
CA ILE A 33 17.08 -1.56 -8.68
C ILE A 33 16.14 -0.76 -9.58
N VAL A 34 15.81 0.47 -9.20
CA VAL A 34 14.91 1.34 -9.96
C VAL A 34 15.46 1.60 -11.37
N GLU A 35 16.76 1.89 -11.50
CA GLU A 35 17.38 2.12 -12.80
C GLU A 35 17.41 0.86 -13.65
N ASN A 36 17.69 -0.30 -13.06
CA ASN A 36 17.66 -1.57 -13.77
C ASN A 36 16.25 -1.89 -14.30
N VAL A 37 15.21 -1.65 -13.50
CA VAL A 37 13.82 -1.83 -13.94
C VAL A 37 13.46 -0.81 -15.04
N ARG A 38 13.95 0.42 -14.95
CA ARG A 38 13.73 1.44 -16.00
C ARG A 38 14.33 1.02 -17.34
N LEU A 39 15.50 0.39 -17.32
CA LEU A 39 16.22 -0.02 -18.54
C LEU A 39 15.71 -1.33 -19.12
N ARG A 40 15.35 -2.31 -18.28
CA ARG A 40 15.01 -3.67 -18.70
C ARG A 40 13.54 -4.05 -18.54
N GLY A 41 12.72 -3.16 -17.91
CA GLY A 41 11.29 -3.39 -17.74
C GLY A 41 10.98 -4.66 -16.93
N ASP A 42 9.98 -5.39 -17.40
CA ASP A 42 9.41 -6.56 -16.71
C ASP A 42 10.45 -7.67 -16.47
N GLU A 43 11.41 -7.85 -17.36
CA GLU A 43 12.49 -8.83 -17.16
C GLU A 43 13.32 -8.56 -15.90
N ALA A 44 13.60 -7.29 -15.60
CA ALA A 44 14.30 -6.95 -14.36
C ALA A 44 13.44 -7.23 -13.13
N VAL A 45 12.13 -6.96 -13.20
CA VAL A 45 11.20 -7.28 -12.10
C VAL A 45 11.16 -8.79 -11.85
N LEU A 46 11.04 -9.60 -12.90
CA LEU A 46 11.04 -11.06 -12.81
C LEU A 46 12.35 -11.61 -12.21
N ASP A 47 13.49 -11.04 -12.61
CA ASP A 47 14.79 -11.40 -12.02
C ASP A 47 14.85 -11.07 -10.51
N TYR A 48 14.27 -9.93 -10.10
CA TYR A 48 14.20 -9.57 -8.69
C TYR A 48 13.19 -10.42 -7.91
N CYS A 49 12.08 -10.82 -8.50
CA CYS A 49 11.16 -11.79 -7.89
C CYS A 49 11.89 -13.10 -7.58
N GLU A 50 12.67 -13.62 -8.54
CA GLU A 50 13.46 -14.84 -8.33
C GLU A 50 14.53 -14.64 -7.25
N ALA A 51 15.24 -13.50 -7.28
CA ALA A 51 16.36 -13.23 -6.36
C ALA A 51 15.92 -12.96 -4.92
N PHE A 52 14.80 -12.27 -4.72
CA PHE A 52 14.35 -11.82 -3.39
C PHE A 52 13.22 -12.66 -2.82
N ASP A 53 12.31 -13.14 -3.67
CA ASP A 53 11.12 -13.87 -3.26
C ASP A 53 11.23 -15.38 -3.50
N GLY A 54 12.27 -15.83 -4.25
CA GLY A 54 12.51 -17.23 -4.56
C GLY A 54 11.51 -17.82 -5.56
N ALA A 55 10.76 -16.96 -6.27
CA ALA A 55 9.79 -17.38 -7.27
C ALA A 55 9.88 -16.48 -8.50
N ARG A 56 9.87 -17.09 -9.70
CA ARG A 56 9.80 -16.38 -10.98
C ARG A 56 8.46 -16.71 -11.63
N PRO A 57 7.47 -15.82 -11.55
CA PRO A 57 6.20 -16.03 -12.23
C PRO A 57 6.34 -15.96 -13.74
N ASP A 58 5.41 -16.58 -14.48
CA ASP A 58 5.38 -16.52 -15.95
C ASP A 58 5.05 -15.12 -16.48
N GLY A 59 4.46 -14.28 -15.65
CA GLY A 59 4.13 -12.87 -15.95
C GLY A 59 3.81 -12.08 -14.70
N LEU A 60 3.71 -10.75 -14.85
CA LEU A 60 3.43 -9.83 -13.73
C LEU A 60 1.94 -9.62 -13.47
N LEU A 61 1.09 -9.95 -14.44
CA LEU A 61 -0.36 -9.84 -14.32
C LEU A 61 -0.94 -11.17 -13.88
N VAL A 62 -1.66 -11.18 -12.76
CA VAL A 62 -2.43 -12.36 -12.33
C VAL A 62 -3.70 -12.44 -13.18
N PRO A 63 -3.93 -13.53 -13.91
CA PRO A 63 -5.14 -13.72 -14.72
C PRO A 63 -6.41 -13.80 -13.85
N GLU A 64 -7.55 -13.38 -14.40
CA GLU A 64 -8.83 -13.41 -13.69
C GLU A 64 -9.22 -14.85 -13.30
N GLU A 65 -8.91 -15.82 -14.14
CA GLU A 65 -9.15 -17.23 -13.88
C GLU A 65 -8.41 -17.76 -12.64
N GLU A 66 -7.20 -17.25 -12.38
CA GLU A 66 -6.43 -17.59 -11.16
C GLU A 66 -7.06 -16.97 -9.92
N LEU A 67 -7.59 -15.74 -10.03
CA LEU A 67 -8.31 -15.09 -8.94
C LEU A 67 -9.58 -15.85 -8.59
N ASP A 68 -10.35 -16.28 -9.58
CA ASP A 68 -11.57 -17.07 -9.40
C ASP A 68 -11.26 -18.45 -8.80
N ALA A 69 -10.19 -19.10 -9.27
CA ALA A 69 -9.75 -20.37 -8.74
C ALA A 69 -9.32 -20.23 -7.26
N ALA A 70 -8.53 -19.19 -6.93
CA ALA A 70 -8.13 -18.91 -5.56
C ALA A 70 -9.33 -18.63 -4.65
N PHE A 71 -10.30 -17.84 -5.13
CA PHE A 71 -11.51 -17.53 -4.38
C PHE A 71 -12.33 -18.78 -4.04
N SER A 72 -12.42 -19.73 -4.96
CA SER A 72 -13.15 -20.99 -4.76
C SER A 72 -12.46 -21.95 -3.77
N GLN A 73 -11.17 -21.77 -3.48
CA GLN A 73 -10.41 -22.58 -2.53
C GLN A 73 -10.44 -22.03 -1.10
N VAL A 74 -10.96 -20.81 -0.91
CA VAL A 74 -11.00 -20.17 0.42
C VAL A 74 -12.21 -20.71 1.21
N GLU A 75 -11.97 -21.04 2.48
CA GLU A 75 -13.03 -21.50 3.38
C GLU A 75 -14.15 -20.46 3.52
N PRO A 76 -15.43 -20.86 3.46
CA PRO A 76 -16.57 -19.94 3.53
C PRO A 76 -16.56 -19.07 4.81
N GLU A 77 -16.18 -19.62 5.96
CA GLU A 77 -16.11 -18.90 7.22
C GLU A 77 -15.07 -17.77 7.18
N PHE A 78 -13.92 -18.01 6.53
CA PHE A 78 -12.91 -16.99 6.34
C PHE A 78 -13.40 -15.88 5.40
N LEU A 79 -14.10 -16.23 4.31
CA LEU A 79 -14.71 -15.25 3.41
C LEU A 79 -15.75 -14.38 4.12
N ASP A 80 -16.56 -14.97 5.00
CA ASP A 80 -17.54 -14.21 5.78
C ASP A 80 -16.89 -13.27 6.78
N THR A 81 -15.76 -13.68 7.36
CA THR A 81 -14.93 -12.82 8.22
C THR A 81 -14.36 -11.64 7.44
N LEU A 82 -13.82 -11.88 6.23
CA LEU A 82 -13.32 -10.80 5.37
C LEU A 82 -14.45 -9.85 4.93
N ARG A 83 -15.63 -10.38 4.60
CA ARG A 83 -16.80 -9.56 4.27
C ARG A 83 -17.25 -8.69 5.44
N LEU A 84 -17.21 -9.22 6.66
CA LEU A 84 -17.52 -8.45 7.87
C LEU A 84 -16.48 -7.33 8.08
N ALA A 85 -15.20 -7.65 7.95
CA ALA A 85 -14.13 -6.66 8.03
C ALA A 85 -14.29 -5.55 6.97
N ALA A 86 -14.56 -5.95 5.73
CA ALA A 86 -14.79 -5.00 4.63
C ALA A 86 -15.95 -4.03 4.92
N ARG A 87 -17.08 -4.54 5.42
CA ARG A 87 -18.23 -3.69 5.81
C ARG A 87 -17.87 -2.69 6.92
N ASN A 88 -17.09 -3.12 7.91
CA ASN A 88 -16.67 -2.25 9.01
C ASN A 88 -15.73 -1.14 8.52
N ILE A 89 -14.75 -1.49 7.67
CA ILE A 89 -13.82 -0.55 7.06
C ILE A 89 -14.58 0.44 6.17
N GLU A 90 -15.47 -0.06 5.32
CA GLU A 90 -16.29 0.78 4.45
C GLU A 90 -17.14 1.78 5.24
N ARG A 91 -17.81 1.32 6.29
CA ARG A 91 -18.63 2.17 7.15
C ARG A 91 -17.81 3.31 7.76
N PHE A 92 -16.60 3.01 8.25
CA PHE A 92 -15.72 4.02 8.85
C PHE A 92 -15.24 5.02 7.80
N HIS A 93 -14.72 4.55 6.68
CA HIS A 93 -14.12 5.43 5.67
C HIS A 93 -15.16 6.28 4.91
N ARG A 94 -16.41 5.84 4.81
CA ARG A 94 -17.50 6.69 4.28
C ARG A 94 -17.68 7.98 5.09
N LEU A 95 -17.43 7.95 6.40
CA LEU A 95 -17.50 9.13 7.26
C LEU A 95 -16.34 10.11 7.04
N GLN A 96 -15.25 9.66 6.44
CA GLN A 96 -14.07 10.51 6.15
C GLN A 96 -14.19 11.24 4.82
N LYS A 97 -15.16 10.89 3.98
CA LYS A 97 -15.32 11.53 2.68
C LYS A 97 -15.72 12.99 2.86
N ARG A 98 -14.87 13.88 2.34
CA ARG A 98 -15.10 15.32 2.39
C ARG A 98 -15.81 15.79 1.13
N ALA A 99 -16.73 16.73 1.28
CA ALA A 99 -17.29 17.50 0.17
C ALA A 99 -16.46 18.76 -0.07
N GLY A 100 -16.44 19.24 -1.31
CA GLY A 100 -16.01 20.59 -1.60
C GLY A 100 -17.03 21.62 -1.12
N PHE A 101 -16.67 22.90 -1.18
CA PHE A 101 -17.57 24.01 -0.89
C PHE A 101 -17.37 25.14 -1.90
N VAL A 102 -18.38 25.99 -2.03
CA VAL A 102 -18.33 27.26 -2.75
C VAL A 102 -18.91 28.32 -1.84
N ASP A 103 -18.29 29.50 -1.78
CA ASP A 103 -18.72 30.66 -1.02
C ASP A 103 -18.62 31.93 -1.86
N THR A 104 -19.45 32.94 -1.53
CA THR A 104 -19.47 34.23 -2.22
C THR A 104 -19.30 35.33 -1.19
N PRO A 105 -18.07 35.57 -0.70
CA PRO A 105 -17.79 36.47 0.41
C PRO A 105 -18.04 37.97 0.08
N ALA A 106 -18.09 38.34 -1.20
CA ALA A 106 -18.36 39.69 -1.67
C ALA A 106 -18.94 39.67 -3.10
N PRO A 107 -19.64 40.75 -3.54
CA PRO A 107 -20.13 40.87 -4.90
C PRO A 107 -19.00 40.69 -5.94
N GLY A 108 -19.20 39.77 -6.88
CA GLY A 108 -18.23 39.44 -7.93
C GLY A 108 -17.07 38.54 -7.49
N VAL A 109 -17.04 38.10 -6.23
CA VAL A 109 -16.00 37.18 -5.73
C VAL A 109 -16.63 35.83 -5.39
N VAL A 110 -16.13 34.77 -6.04
CA VAL A 110 -16.50 33.38 -5.77
C VAL A 110 -15.24 32.61 -5.37
N VAL A 111 -15.26 31.99 -4.23
CA VAL A 111 -14.17 31.14 -3.71
C VAL A 111 -14.69 29.75 -3.41
N GLY A 112 -13.83 28.74 -3.46
CA GLY A 112 -14.26 27.39 -3.16
C GLY A 112 -13.10 26.40 -3.10
N GLN A 113 -13.41 25.21 -2.63
CA GLN A 113 -12.50 24.06 -2.62
C GLN A 113 -13.16 22.90 -3.34
N ARG A 114 -12.46 22.35 -4.30
CA ARG A 114 -12.85 21.10 -4.96
C ARG A 114 -12.10 19.95 -4.31
N VAL A 115 -12.82 18.90 -3.95
CA VAL A 115 -12.25 17.62 -3.51
C VAL A 115 -12.51 16.63 -4.62
N LEU A 116 -11.45 16.18 -5.26
CA LEU A 116 -11.49 15.25 -6.40
C LEU A 116 -10.74 13.97 -6.06
N PRO A 117 -11.20 12.81 -6.56
CA PRO A 117 -10.42 11.58 -6.49
C PRO A 117 -9.17 11.68 -7.36
N LEU A 118 -8.18 10.84 -7.06
CA LEU A 118 -7.12 10.54 -8.01
C LEU A 118 -7.70 9.70 -9.16
N SER A 119 -7.14 9.83 -10.36
CA SER A 119 -7.54 9.01 -11.51
C SER A 119 -7.14 7.55 -11.33
N SER A 120 -6.00 7.30 -10.68
CA SER A 120 -5.51 5.96 -10.42
C SER A 120 -4.74 5.89 -9.10
N ALA A 121 -4.69 4.70 -8.51
CA ALA A 121 -3.90 4.41 -7.31
C ALA A 121 -3.22 3.04 -7.45
N GLY A 122 -1.93 3.00 -7.10
CA GLY A 122 -1.18 1.76 -6.94
C GLY A 122 -1.16 1.37 -5.46
N LEU A 123 -1.50 0.12 -5.17
CA LEU A 123 -1.48 -0.43 -3.82
C LEU A 123 -0.37 -1.47 -3.72
N TYR A 124 0.49 -1.34 -2.71
CA TYR A 124 1.47 -2.37 -2.39
C TYR A 124 1.03 -3.14 -1.14
N VAL A 125 0.83 -4.43 -1.30
CA VAL A 125 0.49 -5.33 -0.19
C VAL A 125 1.70 -6.19 0.13
N PRO A 126 2.28 -6.07 1.33
CA PRO A 126 3.42 -6.89 1.72
C PRO A 126 3.09 -8.38 1.67
N GLY A 127 4.06 -9.17 1.24
CA GLY A 127 4.01 -10.63 1.21
C GLY A 127 5.23 -11.24 1.89
N GLY A 128 5.53 -12.49 1.59
CA GLY A 128 6.67 -13.24 2.14
C GLY A 128 6.28 -14.05 3.37
N THR A 129 6.93 -13.81 4.52
CA THR A 129 6.73 -14.61 5.74
C THR A 129 5.33 -14.50 6.36
N ALA A 130 4.59 -13.44 6.06
CA ALA A 130 3.21 -13.23 6.51
C ALA A 130 2.34 -12.71 5.38
N ARG A 131 1.07 -13.10 5.38
CA ARG A 131 0.05 -12.62 4.45
C ARG A 131 -0.86 -11.62 5.15
N TYR A 132 -1.13 -10.50 4.48
CA TYR A 132 -1.86 -9.37 5.08
C TYR A 132 -3.16 -9.06 4.33
N PRO A 133 -4.19 -9.91 4.40
CA PRO A 133 -5.47 -9.65 3.73
C PRO A 133 -6.14 -8.36 4.23
N SER A 134 -5.86 -7.98 5.48
CA SER A 134 -6.32 -6.70 6.03
C SER A 134 -5.76 -5.49 5.29
N SER A 135 -4.50 -5.53 4.82
CA SER A 135 -3.91 -4.44 4.05
C SER A 135 -4.65 -4.25 2.72
N VAL A 136 -5.01 -5.35 2.04
CA VAL A 136 -5.83 -5.28 0.83
C VAL A 136 -7.12 -4.49 1.07
N LEU A 137 -7.85 -4.82 2.13
CA LEU A 137 -9.11 -4.16 2.47
C LEU A 137 -8.90 -2.70 2.90
N MET A 138 -7.86 -2.43 3.71
CA MET A 138 -7.57 -1.10 4.23
C MET A 138 -7.07 -0.12 3.17
N ASP A 139 -6.48 -0.63 2.09
CA ASP A 139 -5.99 0.20 0.99
C ASP A 139 -7.04 0.36 -0.11
N ALA A 140 -7.66 -0.76 -0.55
CA ALA A 140 -8.59 -0.76 -1.67
C ALA A 140 -9.94 -0.09 -1.35
N ILE A 141 -10.50 -0.33 -0.16
CA ILE A 141 -11.82 0.19 0.21
C ILE A 141 -11.82 1.73 0.29
N PRO A 142 -10.87 2.39 0.98
CA PRO A 142 -10.79 3.85 0.96
C PRO A 142 -10.60 4.44 -0.43
N ALA A 143 -9.77 3.82 -1.28
CA ALA A 143 -9.57 4.26 -2.65
C ALA A 143 -10.90 4.22 -3.46
N LYS A 144 -11.66 3.12 -3.35
CA LYS A 144 -12.99 3.00 -3.98
C LYS A 144 -13.98 4.03 -3.45
N ILE A 145 -14.02 4.28 -2.13
CA ILE A 145 -14.89 5.27 -1.51
C ILE A 145 -14.54 6.68 -1.96
N ALA A 146 -13.24 6.98 -2.13
CA ALA A 146 -12.78 8.25 -2.66
C ALA A 146 -13.22 8.48 -4.11
N GLY A 147 -13.51 7.43 -4.87
CA GLY A 147 -13.91 7.49 -6.27
C GLY A 147 -12.74 7.30 -7.25
N VAL A 148 -11.67 6.64 -6.82
CA VAL A 148 -10.56 6.27 -7.72
C VAL A 148 -11.07 5.25 -8.73
N GLU A 149 -10.86 5.55 -10.02
CA GLU A 149 -11.37 4.73 -11.12
C GLU A 149 -10.50 3.50 -11.37
N THR A 150 -9.18 3.68 -11.41
CA THR A 150 -8.23 2.60 -11.67
C THR A 150 -7.44 2.29 -10.39
N ILE A 151 -7.62 1.08 -9.87
CA ILE A 151 -6.86 0.60 -8.71
C ILE A 151 -6.06 -0.61 -9.14
N VAL A 152 -4.75 -0.52 -9.04
CA VAL A 152 -3.83 -1.62 -9.32
C VAL A 152 -3.17 -2.04 -8.01
N MET A 153 -3.17 -3.33 -7.74
CA MET A 153 -2.52 -3.89 -6.56
C MET A 153 -1.33 -4.74 -6.97
N THR A 154 -0.24 -4.61 -6.24
CA THR A 154 0.93 -5.47 -6.38
C THR A 154 1.29 -6.10 -5.04
N THR A 155 1.78 -7.33 -5.10
CA THR A 155 2.28 -8.10 -3.95
C THR A 155 3.42 -8.99 -4.44
N PRO A 156 4.42 -9.31 -3.61
CA PRO A 156 5.44 -10.28 -3.99
C PRO A 156 4.82 -11.63 -4.34
N PRO A 157 5.37 -12.36 -5.32
CA PRO A 157 4.94 -13.74 -5.59
C PRO A 157 5.23 -14.61 -4.36
N GLY A 158 4.37 -15.58 -4.11
CA GLY A 158 4.63 -16.64 -3.13
C GLY A 158 5.50 -17.74 -3.73
N PRO A 159 6.18 -18.55 -2.89
CA PRO A 159 6.84 -19.77 -3.34
C PRO A 159 5.82 -20.81 -3.77
#